data_e5baf32cfcee2dd5366704427bf0d9e9
#
_entry.id   e5baf32cfcee2dd5366704427bf0d9e9
#
_cell.length_a   1.000
_cell.length_b   1.000
_cell.length_c   1.000
_cell.angle_alpha   90.00
_cell.angle_beta   90.00
_cell.angle_gamma   90.00
#
_symmetry.space_group_name_H-M   'P 1'
#
loop_
_entity.id
_entity.type
_entity.pdbx_description
1 polymer ?
#
loop_
_entity_poly.entity_id
_entity_poly.type
_entity_poly.pdbx_seq_one_letter_code
_entity_poly.pdbx_strand_id
1 'polypeptide(L)'
;MASSGTSGGGGSPGSPCGACKFLRRKCAAECVFAPHFCAEDGAAQFAAIHKVFGASNAAKLLQQVAPADRSEAAATVTYEAQARLRDPIYGCVAHIFALQQQVASLQMQVLQAKAQVAQTMAAAAGPQGTTGSSSLLQRWPLEPESLSTQSSGCYSDMYCGFGDQEEGSYTK
;
A
#
# COMPACT_ATOMS: atom_id res chain seq x y z
N MET A 1 35.93 6.92 -3.20
CA MET A 1 35.48 6.99 -1.79
C MET A 1 34.40 8.03 -1.71
N ALA A 2 33.12 7.58 -1.75
CA ALA A 2 31.96 8.46 -1.65
C ALA A 2 31.16 8.00 -0.43
N SER A 3 31.19 8.83 0.62
CA SER A 3 30.45 8.61 1.86
C SER A 3 28.99 8.96 1.64
N SER A 4 28.12 7.97 1.73
CA SER A 4 26.67 8.15 1.75
C SER A 4 26.27 8.70 3.11
N GLY A 5 25.91 9.98 3.16
CA GLY A 5 25.41 10.64 4.35
C GLY A 5 24.01 10.13 4.71
N THR A 6 23.90 9.43 5.81
CA THR A 6 22.63 9.08 6.46
C THR A 6 22.03 10.35 7.06
N SER A 7 20.93 10.83 6.50
CA SER A 7 20.16 11.94 7.06
C SER A 7 19.44 11.48 8.32
N GLY A 8 20.14 11.50 9.46
CA GLY A 8 19.54 11.37 10.77
C GLY A 8 18.71 12.61 11.08
N GLY A 9 17.38 12.51 11.19
CA GLY A 9 16.50 13.55 11.68
C GLY A 9 16.87 13.93 13.10
N GLY A 10 17.66 15.02 13.27
CA GLY A 10 18.15 15.53 14.53
C GLY A 10 17.02 16.20 15.32
N GLY A 11 16.38 15.45 16.22
CA GLY A 11 15.58 16.04 17.29
C GLY A 11 16.54 16.71 18.27
N SER A 12 16.36 18.01 18.57
CA SER A 12 17.11 18.73 19.59
C SER A 12 17.09 17.96 20.91
N PRO A 13 18.26 17.82 21.61
CA PRO A 13 18.28 17.18 22.92
C PRO A 13 17.44 17.99 23.91
N GLY A 14 16.27 17.45 24.30
CA GLY A 14 15.33 18.07 25.24
C GLY A 14 13.91 18.26 24.72
N SER A 15 13.64 18.17 23.42
CA SER A 15 12.29 18.24 22.90
C SER A 15 11.60 16.87 23.01
N PRO A 16 10.37 16.79 23.56
CA PRO A 16 9.64 15.54 23.61
C PRO A 16 9.26 15.09 22.17
N CYS A 17 9.37 13.78 21.90
CA CYS A 17 8.89 13.23 20.64
C CYS A 17 7.37 13.46 20.46
N GLY A 18 6.85 13.39 19.24
CA GLY A 18 5.46 13.61 18.92
C GLY A 18 4.49 12.79 19.78
N ALA A 19 4.82 11.53 20.05
CA ALA A 19 4.02 10.67 20.93
C ALA A 19 3.97 11.21 22.38
N CYS A 20 5.11 11.57 22.95
CA CYS A 20 5.16 12.12 24.31
C CYS A 20 4.53 13.50 24.40
N LYS A 21 4.67 14.33 23.36
CA LYS A 21 3.98 15.62 23.21
C LYS A 21 2.45 15.42 23.22
N PHE A 22 1.97 14.48 22.44
CA PHE A 22 0.54 14.14 22.40
C PHE A 22 0.04 13.62 23.76
N LEU A 23 0.80 12.74 24.42
CA LEU A 23 0.44 12.16 25.70
C LEU A 23 0.67 13.12 26.89
N ARG A 24 1.17 14.33 26.65
CA ARG A 24 1.49 15.36 27.65
C ARG A 24 2.37 14.83 28.79
N ARG A 25 3.39 14.05 28.43
CA ARG A 25 4.35 13.49 29.38
C ARG A 25 5.79 13.84 29.00
N LYS A 26 6.71 13.77 29.96
CA LYS A 26 8.14 13.89 29.70
C LYS A 26 8.60 12.71 28.82
N CYS A 27 9.46 13.00 27.83
CA CYS A 27 10.08 11.98 27.01
C CYS A 27 11.29 11.41 27.76
N ALA A 28 11.26 10.10 28.04
CA ALA A 28 12.40 9.42 28.64
C ALA A 28 13.52 9.18 27.60
N ALA A 29 14.75 9.00 28.04
CA ALA A 29 15.88 8.71 27.14
C ALA A 29 15.65 7.40 26.36
N GLU A 30 15.01 6.40 26.95
CA GLU A 30 14.69 5.11 26.36
C GLU A 30 13.25 5.02 25.82
N CYS A 31 12.70 6.15 25.39
CA CYS A 31 11.33 6.17 24.88
C CYS A 31 11.24 5.39 23.57
N VAL A 32 10.47 4.28 23.56
CA VAL A 32 10.27 3.43 22.39
C VAL A 32 9.68 4.18 21.18
N PHE A 33 9.01 5.28 21.41
CA PHE A 33 8.40 6.10 20.34
C PHE A 33 9.35 7.16 19.78
N ALA A 34 10.38 7.56 20.54
CA ALA A 34 11.25 8.66 20.16
C ALA A 34 11.89 8.49 18.77
N PRO A 35 12.43 7.32 18.41
CA PRO A 35 13.06 7.14 17.09
C PRO A 35 12.10 7.27 15.91
N HIS A 36 10.79 7.10 16.13
CA HIS A 36 9.81 6.94 15.06
C HIS A 36 8.86 8.14 14.90
N PHE A 37 8.72 8.95 15.93
CA PHE A 37 7.73 10.06 15.97
C PHE A 37 8.37 11.41 16.29
N CYS A 38 9.59 11.66 15.81
CA CYS A 38 10.26 12.95 15.98
C CYS A 38 9.96 13.97 14.87
N ALA A 39 9.36 13.53 13.76
CA ALA A 39 8.96 14.41 12.66
C ALA A 39 7.86 15.39 13.10
N GLU A 40 7.69 16.46 12.35
CA GLU A 40 6.70 17.53 12.67
C GLU A 40 5.27 16.99 12.78
N ASP A 41 4.92 16.03 11.94
CA ASP A 41 3.65 15.32 11.90
C ASP A 41 3.56 14.14 12.89
N GLY A 42 4.65 13.82 13.60
CA GLY A 42 4.72 12.67 14.51
C GLY A 42 3.64 12.66 15.60
N ALA A 43 3.21 13.84 16.07
CA ALA A 43 2.12 13.93 17.04
C ALA A 43 0.76 13.57 16.43
N ALA A 44 0.50 13.97 15.18
CA ALA A 44 -0.72 13.64 14.44
C ALA A 44 -0.78 12.16 14.08
N GLN A 45 0.35 11.60 13.63
CA GLN A 45 0.47 10.17 13.36
C GLN A 45 0.20 9.34 14.62
N PHE A 46 0.81 9.72 15.74
CA PHE A 46 0.60 9.03 17.01
C PHE A 46 -0.83 9.18 17.54
N ALA A 47 -1.49 10.31 17.29
CA ALA A 47 -2.90 10.49 17.64
C ALA A 47 -3.81 9.46 16.96
N ALA A 48 -3.54 9.13 15.69
CA ALA A 48 -4.25 8.08 14.97
C ALA A 48 -4.03 6.70 15.61
N ILE A 49 -2.79 6.35 15.91
CA ILE A 49 -2.43 5.10 16.60
C ILE A 49 -3.12 5.01 17.96
N HIS A 50 -3.08 6.10 18.74
CA HIS A 50 -3.69 6.15 20.06
C HIS A 50 -5.20 5.90 19.99
N LYS A 51 -5.88 6.49 19.02
CA LYS A 51 -7.33 6.36 18.86
C LYS A 51 -7.75 4.93 18.47
N VAL A 52 -6.97 4.26 17.62
CA VAL A 52 -7.33 2.93 17.08
C VAL A 52 -6.83 1.80 17.97
N PHE A 53 -5.58 1.85 18.40
CA PHE A 53 -4.91 0.75 19.11
C PHE A 53 -4.65 1.04 20.59
N GLY A 54 -4.52 2.31 20.95
CA GLY A 54 -4.08 2.75 22.28
C GLY A 54 -2.55 2.76 22.41
N ALA A 55 -2.06 3.71 23.22
CA ALA A 55 -0.62 3.93 23.42
C ALA A 55 0.11 2.72 24.01
N SER A 56 -0.54 2.05 24.98
CA SER A 56 0.07 0.90 25.67
C SER A 56 0.25 -0.30 24.76
N ASN A 57 -0.72 -0.57 23.88
CA ASN A 57 -0.64 -1.65 22.91
C ASN A 57 0.41 -1.38 21.84
N ALA A 58 0.47 -0.14 21.34
CA ALA A 58 1.50 0.28 20.40
C ALA A 58 2.91 0.16 21.00
N ALA A 59 3.08 0.55 22.28
CA ALA A 59 4.36 0.40 22.98
C ALA A 59 4.78 -1.07 23.08
N LYS A 60 3.87 -1.94 23.52
CA LYS A 60 4.13 -3.39 23.65
C LYS A 60 4.50 -4.01 22.29
N LEU A 61 3.78 -3.66 21.22
CA LEU A 61 4.05 -4.13 19.88
C LEU A 61 5.47 -3.75 19.44
N LEU A 62 5.85 -2.48 19.57
CA LEU A 62 7.18 -2.03 19.20
C LEU A 62 8.30 -2.64 20.06
N GLN A 63 8.02 -2.95 21.33
CA GLN A 63 8.98 -3.64 22.21
C GLN A 63 9.18 -5.10 21.81
N GLN A 64 8.15 -5.78 21.30
CA GLN A 64 8.21 -7.17 20.84
C GLN A 64 8.92 -7.34 19.50
N VAL A 65 8.95 -6.28 18.69
CA VAL A 65 9.62 -6.29 17.39
C VAL A 65 11.12 -6.07 17.58
N ALA A 66 11.93 -6.79 16.78
CA ALA A 66 13.37 -6.60 16.77
C ALA A 66 13.75 -5.13 16.52
N PRO A 67 14.79 -4.59 17.17
CA PRO A 67 15.13 -3.17 17.05
C PRO A 67 15.33 -2.68 15.62
N ALA A 68 15.86 -3.53 14.73
CA ALA A 68 16.05 -3.22 13.32
C ALA A 68 14.73 -2.98 12.56
N ASP A 69 13.68 -3.70 12.93
CA ASP A 69 12.39 -3.70 12.22
C ASP A 69 11.37 -2.74 12.84
N ARG A 70 11.70 -2.10 13.96
CA ARG A 70 10.78 -1.20 14.69
C ARG A 70 10.34 0.00 13.86
N SER A 71 11.20 0.51 12.99
CA SER A 71 10.87 1.63 12.12
C SER A 71 9.77 1.25 11.13
N GLU A 72 9.91 0.10 10.50
CA GLU A 72 8.91 -0.44 9.58
C GLU A 72 7.61 -0.78 10.30
N ALA A 73 7.69 -1.41 11.46
CA ALA A 73 6.52 -1.69 12.28
C ALA A 73 5.78 -0.42 12.69
N ALA A 74 6.48 0.65 13.08
CA ALA A 74 5.88 1.93 13.41
C ALA A 74 5.16 2.56 12.20
N ALA A 75 5.77 2.51 11.02
CA ALA A 75 5.17 2.97 9.77
C ALA A 75 3.91 2.18 9.43
N THR A 76 3.98 0.84 9.52
CA THR A 76 2.85 -0.07 9.24
C THR A 76 1.67 0.19 10.19
N VAL A 77 1.92 0.30 11.49
CA VAL A 77 0.86 0.58 12.48
C VAL A 77 0.26 1.97 12.26
N THR A 78 1.07 2.96 11.88
CA THR A 78 0.58 4.30 11.53
C THR A 78 -0.35 4.26 10.34
N TYR A 79 0.07 3.57 9.26
CA TYR A 79 -0.74 3.41 8.06
C TYR A 79 -2.08 2.72 8.36
N GLU A 80 -2.04 1.61 9.10
CA GLU A 80 -3.24 0.87 9.49
C GLU A 80 -4.19 1.71 10.33
N ALA A 81 -3.67 2.47 11.31
CA ALA A 81 -4.47 3.36 12.12
C ALA A 81 -5.17 4.42 11.26
N GLN A 82 -4.43 5.05 10.35
CA GLN A 82 -4.99 6.05 9.44
C GLN A 82 -6.02 5.46 8.49
N ALA A 83 -5.78 4.26 7.97
CA ALA A 83 -6.71 3.56 7.09
C ALA A 83 -8.03 3.28 7.82
N ARG A 84 -7.98 2.79 9.06
CA ARG A 84 -9.19 2.54 9.88
C ARG A 84 -9.93 3.80 10.29
N LEU A 85 -9.24 4.93 10.40
CA LEU A 85 -9.90 6.20 10.67
C LEU A 85 -10.63 6.76 9.45
N ARG A 86 -10.12 6.49 8.24
CA ARG A 86 -10.76 6.88 6.97
C ARG A 86 -11.91 5.97 6.61
N ASP A 87 -11.70 4.67 6.78
CA ASP A 87 -12.68 3.62 6.52
C ASP A 87 -12.76 2.67 7.72
N PRO A 88 -13.68 2.91 8.67
CA PRO A 88 -13.82 2.08 9.86
C PRO A 88 -14.25 0.65 9.59
N ILE A 89 -14.84 0.37 8.42
CA ILE A 89 -15.36 -0.96 8.08
C ILE A 89 -14.26 -1.82 7.46
N TYR A 90 -13.59 -1.31 6.42
CA TYR A 90 -12.63 -2.09 5.64
C TYR A 90 -11.18 -1.72 5.93
N GLY A 91 -10.88 -0.49 6.36
CA GLY A 91 -9.52 -0.04 6.65
C GLY A 91 -8.59 -0.19 5.44
N CYS A 92 -7.41 -0.81 5.65
CA CYS A 92 -6.43 -1.05 4.59
C CYS A 92 -6.91 -2.10 3.56
N VAL A 93 -7.88 -2.95 3.90
CA VAL A 93 -8.40 -4.00 3.00
C VAL A 93 -9.09 -3.39 1.79
N ALA A 94 -9.80 -2.26 1.94
CA ALA A 94 -10.39 -1.54 0.82
C ALA A 94 -9.33 -1.13 -0.21
N HIS A 95 -8.16 -0.67 0.25
CA HIS A 95 -7.04 -0.32 -0.62
C HIS A 95 -6.46 -1.54 -1.35
N ILE A 96 -6.36 -2.68 -0.67
CA ILE A 96 -5.91 -3.95 -1.27
C ILE A 96 -6.86 -4.36 -2.40
N PHE A 97 -8.17 -4.34 -2.17
CA PHE A 97 -9.15 -4.65 -3.22
C PHE A 97 -9.06 -3.70 -4.41
N ALA A 98 -8.92 -2.39 -4.16
CA ALA A 98 -8.76 -1.42 -5.24
C ALA A 98 -7.52 -1.70 -6.09
N LEU A 99 -6.39 -2.01 -5.47
CA LEU A 99 -5.16 -2.39 -6.17
C LEU A 99 -5.31 -3.69 -6.94
N GLN A 100 -5.97 -4.70 -6.39
CA GLN A 100 -6.24 -5.96 -7.11
C GLN A 100 -7.08 -5.73 -8.36
N GLN A 101 -8.11 -4.89 -8.28
CA GLN A 101 -8.91 -4.52 -9.46
C GLN A 101 -8.10 -3.77 -10.51
N GLN A 102 -7.22 -2.85 -10.07
CA GLN A 102 -6.33 -2.13 -10.98
C GLN A 102 -5.37 -3.10 -11.70
N VAL A 103 -4.77 -4.04 -10.97
CA VAL A 103 -3.89 -5.06 -11.56
C VAL A 103 -4.65 -5.89 -12.59
N ALA A 104 -5.85 -6.38 -12.27
CA ALA A 104 -6.67 -7.15 -13.20
C ALA A 104 -7.02 -6.34 -14.46
N SER A 105 -7.40 -5.08 -14.31
CA SER A 105 -7.69 -4.18 -15.43
C SER A 105 -6.46 -3.95 -16.32
N LEU A 106 -5.30 -3.70 -15.73
CA LEU A 106 -4.04 -3.51 -16.47
C LEU A 106 -3.61 -4.78 -17.20
N GLN A 107 -3.78 -5.95 -16.60
CA GLN A 107 -3.51 -7.24 -17.25
C GLN A 107 -4.38 -7.43 -18.49
N MET A 108 -5.66 -7.10 -18.42
CA MET A 108 -6.55 -7.16 -19.58
C MET A 108 -6.15 -6.18 -20.67
N GLN A 109 -5.75 -4.95 -20.33
CA GLN A 109 -5.27 -3.97 -21.29
C GLN A 109 -3.97 -4.43 -21.98
N VAL A 110 -3.03 -5.00 -21.23
CA VAL A 110 -1.80 -5.56 -21.80
C VAL A 110 -2.11 -6.72 -22.75
N LEU A 111 -3.03 -7.61 -22.40
CA LEU A 111 -3.45 -8.71 -23.27
C LEU A 111 -4.08 -8.18 -24.57
N GLN A 112 -4.96 -7.19 -24.46
CA GLN A 112 -5.60 -6.55 -25.61
C GLN A 112 -4.57 -5.83 -26.50
N ALA A 113 -3.63 -5.09 -25.94
CA ALA A 113 -2.56 -4.43 -26.68
C ALA A 113 -1.67 -5.46 -27.41
N LYS A 114 -1.31 -6.56 -26.75
CA LYS A 114 -0.57 -7.66 -27.39
C LYS A 114 -1.33 -8.27 -28.57
N ALA A 115 -2.64 -8.48 -28.44
CA ALA A 115 -3.47 -8.99 -29.52
C ALA A 115 -3.54 -8.01 -30.70
N GLN A 116 -3.65 -6.71 -30.43
CA GLN A 116 -3.64 -5.68 -31.49
C GLN A 116 -2.31 -5.65 -32.23
N VAL A 117 -1.18 -5.70 -31.52
CA VAL A 117 0.14 -5.74 -32.13
C VAL A 117 0.29 -7.01 -33.00
N ALA A 118 -0.15 -8.16 -32.52
CA ALA A 118 -0.12 -9.39 -33.30
C ALA A 118 -0.96 -9.29 -34.60
N GLN A 119 -2.15 -8.68 -34.52
CA GLN A 119 -3.01 -8.44 -35.69
C GLN A 119 -2.37 -7.48 -36.69
N THR A 120 -1.77 -6.38 -36.23
CA THR A 120 -1.08 -5.44 -37.13
C THR A 120 0.13 -6.04 -37.80
N MET A 121 0.90 -6.87 -37.10
CA MET A 121 2.02 -7.61 -37.66
C MET A 121 1.57 -8.67 -38.72
N ALA A 122 0.49 -9.38 -38.43
CA ALA A 122 -0.10 -10.32 -39.36
C ALA A 122 -0.66 -9.63 -40.62
N ALA A 123 -1.27 -8.45 -40.48
CA ALA A 123 -1.77 -7.69 -41.61
C ALA A 123 -0.64 -7.05 -42.44
N ALA A 124 0.50 -6.73 -41.86
CA ALA A 124 1.68 -6.21 -42.52
C ALA A 124 2.46 -7.30 -43.27
N ALA A 125 2.33 -8.54 -42.87
CA ALA A 125 2.84 -9.72 -43.58
C ALA A 125 1.83 -10.13 -44.67
N GLY A 126 1.68 -9.32 -45.71
CA GLY A 126 0.82 -9.61 -46.86
C GLY A 126 1.18 -10.96 -47.52
N PRO A 127 0.31 -11.51 -48.41
CA PRO A 127 0.49 -12.84 -48.95
C PRO A 127 1.65 -12.88 -49.94
N GLN A 128 2.86 -12.96 -49.46
CA GLN A 128 4.05 -13.27 -50.27
C GLN A 128 4.80 -14.43 -49.64
N GLY A 129 4.73 -15.54 -50.37
CA GLY A 129 5.70 -16.62 -50.57
C GLY A 129 6.49 -17.09 -49.36
N THR A 130 6.14 -18.28 -48.91
CA THR A 130 7.01 -19.28 -48.27
C THR A 130 8.49 -19.05 -48.54
N THR A 131 9.27 -18.69 -47.49
CA THR A 131 10.52 -19.35 -47.11
C THR A 131 11.10 -18.72 -45.85
N GLY A 132 11.18 -19.50 -44.78
CA GLY A 132 12.27 -19.46 -43.81
C GLY A 132 12.42 -18.23 -42.94
N SER A 133 11.71 -18.14 -41.83
CA SER A 133 12.26 -17.71 -40.53
C SER A 133 11.22 -17.84 -39.40
N SER A 134 10.87 -19.05 -39.10
CA SER A 134 9.96 -19.38 -38.00
C SER A 134 10.72 -19.59 -36.69
N SER A 135 11.78 -18.81 -36.41
CA SER A 135 12.68 -19.14 -35.29
C SER A 135 12.93 -18.02 -34.27
N LEU A 136 12.30 -16.85 -34.37
CA LEU A 136 12.56 -15.79 -33.39
C LEU A 136 11.37 -15.40 -32.49
N LEU A 137 10.18 -15.96 -32.70
CA LEU A 137 9.01 -15.68 -31.88
C LEU A 137 8.73 -16.72 -30.78
N GLN A 138 9.61 -17.71 -30.63
CA GLN A 138 9.39 -18.85 -29.74
C GLN A 138 10.26 -18.82 -28.47
N ARG A 139 10.84 -17.68 -28.12
CA ARG A 139 11.69 -17.59 -26.92
C ARG A 139 11.25 -16.58 -25.89
N TRP A 140 9.97 -16.61 -25.56
CA TRP A 140 9.52 -16.19 -24.25
C TRP A 140 8.81 -17.40 -23.63
N PRO A 141 9.33 -17.98 -22.56
CA PRO A 141 8.56 -18.93 -21.79
C PRO A 141 7.41 -18.14 -21.17
N LEU A 142 6.24 -18.24 -21.76
CA LEU A 142 4.99 -18.11 -21.03
C LEU A 142 4.90 -19.38 -20.19
N GLU A 143 5.61 -19.43 -19.10
CA GLU A 143 5.19 -20.28 -18.01
C GLU A 143 3.85 -19.72 -17.56
N PRO A 144 2.74 -20.44 -17.78
CA PRO A 144 1.57 -20.23 -16.96
C PRO A 144 1.97 -20.78 -15.61
N GLU A 145 2.55 -19.94 -14.75
CA GLU A 145 2.49 -20.20 -13.34
C GLU A 145 1.03 -20.54 -13.08
N SER A 146 0.85 -21.80 -12.82
CA SER A 146 -0.39 -22.37 -12.36
C SER A 146 -0.72 -21.69 -11.04
N LEU A 147 -1.25 -20.49 -11.12
CA LEU A 147 -2.10 -19.93 -10.09
C LEU A 147 -3.26 -20.91 -10.00
N SER A 148 -3.11 -21.85 -9.08
CA SER A 148 -4.20 -22.67 -8.63
C SER A 148 -5.35 -21.74 -8.32
N THR A 149 -6.29 -21.72 -9.26
CA THR A 149 -7.60 -21.13 -9.10
C THR A 149 -8.32 -21.99 -8.07
N GLN A 150 -7.96 -21.87 -6.81
CA GLN A 150 -8.85 -22.23 -5.74
C GLN A 150 -9.82 -21.07 -5.57
N SER A 151 -10.90 -21.25 -6.31
CA SER A 151 -12.25 -20.98 -5.87
C SER A 151 -12.33 -20.05 -4.67
N SER A 152 -12.42 -18.77 -4.91
CA SER A 152 -13.22 -17.87 -4.11
C SER A 152 -14.33 -17.31 -5.00
N GLY A 153 -15.18 -18.20 -5.49
CA GLY A 153 -16.55 -17.84 -5.77
C GLY A 153 -17.15 -17.43 -4.43
N CYS A 154 -17.72 -16.24 -4.38
CA CYS A 154 -18.68 -15.70 -3.42
C CYS A 154 -18.35 -14.28 -2.93
N TYR A 155 -17.80 -13.39 -3.76
CA TYR A 155 -17.81 -11.95 -3.43
C TYR A 155 -18.12 -11.05 -4.63
N SER A 156 -18.75 -11.60 -5.69
CA SER A 156 -19.05 -10.82 -6.89
C SER A 156 -20.38 -10.05 -6.84
N ASP A 157 -21.21 -10.24 -5.81
CA ASP A 157 -22.57 -9.69 -5.78
C ASP A 157 -22.82 -8.57 -4.76
N MET A 158 -21.80 -8.00 -4.12
CA MET A 158 -22.04 -7.01 -3.06
C MET A 158 -21.54 -5.59 -3.35
N TYR A 159 -21.19 -5.27 -4.60
CA TYR A 159 -20.71 -3.93 -4.92
C TYR A 159 -21.32 -3.31 -6.19
N CYS A 160 -22.61 -3.60 -6.43
CA CYS A 160 -23.43 -2.81 -7.34
C CYS A 160 -24.52 -2.10 -6.53
N GLY A 161 -24.20 -0.92 -5.98
CA GLY A 161 -25.24 -0.13 -5.35
C GLY A 161 -24.73 0.94 -4.39
N PHE A 162 -23.90 1.85 -4.85
CA PHE A 162 -23.82 3.16 -4.21
C PHE A 162 -23.88 4.22 -5.31
N GLY A 163 -25.12 4.40 -5.79
CA GLY A 163 -25.53 5.50 -6.60
C GLY A 163 -25.75 6.72 -5.72
N ASP A 164 -25.45 7.86 -6.30
CA ASP A 164 -25.75 9.21 -5.88
C ASP A 164 -26.98 9.32 -4.97
N GLN A 165 -26.82 9.99 -3.83
CA GLN A 165 -27.92 10.71 -3.20
C GLN A 165 -27.46 12.09 -2.79
N GLU A 166 -28.13 13.00 -3.43
CA GLU A 166 -28.14 14.42 -3.40
C GLU A 166 -28.18 15.05 -2.00
N GLU A 167 -27.60 16.26 -1.97
CA GLU A 167 -27.76 17.27 -0.96
C GLU A 167 -29.23 17.47 -0.51
N GLY A 168 -29.48 17.25 0.75
CA GLY A 168 -30.71 17.62 1.45
C GLY A 168 -30.45 18.77 2.41
N SER A 169 -30.72 19.98 1.95
CA SER A 169 -30.85 21.21 2.70
C SER A 169 -31.71 21.04 3.95
N TYR A 170 -31.16 21.34 5.12
CA TYR A 170 -31.96 21.62 6.32
C TYR A 170 -31.70 23.03 6.81
N THR A 171 -32.58 23.92 6.38
CA THR A 171 -32.98 25.14 7.10
C THR A 171 -33.96 24.76 8.21
N LYS A 172 -33.60 24.90 9.46
CA LYS A 172 -34.34 25.61 10.53
C LYS A 172 -33.60 25.47 11.84
#